data_31532abbc978353d74075e27bffb1e39
#
_entry.id   31532abbc978353d74075e27bffb1e39
#
_cell.length_a   1.000
_cell.length_b   1.000
_cell.length_c   1.000
_cell.angle_alpha   90.00
_cell.angle_beta   90.00
_cell.angle_gamma   90.00
#
_symmetry.space_group_name_H-M   'P 1'
#
loop_
_entity.id
_entity.type
_entity.pdbx_description
1 polymer ?
#
loop_
_entity_poly.entity_id
_entity_poly.type
_entity_poly.pdbx_seq_one_letter_code
_entity_poly.pdbx_strand_id
1 'polypeptide(L)'
;EGNWYYVNGKGDLLLGAQTIDNVKVYFDTKGVQYKGHFAPDHHYYDKDTGALVTDRLVKDGSKESYVDKEGKIYNGVKDLGGIQYYFRDGEKVKGDFDYSNSNLYYYDKETGALVTGKYFQHKNNWYFANGNGKILTGKQVIDGKHVYFYNDGYNYGKKGIQAKDKLVILNGKTYYYLPDSGNRAENVTLTVNHVTYYFDNDGVGHILR
;
A
#
# COMPACT_ATOMS: atom_id res chain seq x y z
N GLU A 1 -17.60 31.48 5.33
CA GLU A 1 -16.73 31.28 6.51
C GLU A 1 -15.81 32.51 6.63
N GLY A 2 -15.79 33.18 7.81
CA GLY A 2 -15.01 34.38 8.02
C GLY A 2 -13.52 34.08 8.27
N ASN A 3 -12.64 34.98 7.87
CA ASN A 3 -11.23 34.93 8.22
C ASN A 3 -11.02 35.27 9.69
N TRP A 4 -10.08 34.61 10.34
CA TRP A 4 -9.68 34.87 11.72
C TRP A 4 -8.32 35.58 11.74
N TYR A 5 -8.20 36.59 12.56
CA TYR A 5 -7.01 37.41 12.76
C TYR A 5 -6.72 37.54 14.25
N TYR A 6 -5.46 37.76 14.61
CA TYR A 6 -5.08 38.11 15.97
C TYR A 6 -4.22 39.37 15.96
N VAL A 7 -4.56 40.29 16.81
CA VAL A 7 -3.80 41.52 17.01
C VAL A 7 -3.11 41.51 18.38
N ASN A 8 -1.86 41.97 18.41
CA ASN A 8 -1.12 42.12 19.66
C ASN A 8 -1.61 43.32 20.47
N GLY A 9 -1.08 43.52 21.68
CA GLY A 9 -1.46 44.65 22.55
C GLY A 9 -1.14 46.05 21.99
N LYS A 10 -0.43 46.15 20.84
CA LYS A 10 -0.13 47.38 20.12
C LYS A 10 -1.05 47.58 18.89
N GLY A 11 -1.92 46.63 18.60
CA GLY A 11 -2.80 46.69 17.44
C GLY A 11 -2.21 46.11 16.16
N ASP A 12 -1.00 45.52 16.18
CA ASP A 12 -0.38 44.90 15.00
C ASP A 12 -0.92 43.48 14.77
N LEU A 13 -1.15 43.12 13.50
CA LEU A 13 -1.49 41.74 13.12
C LEU A 13 -0.32 40.79 13.38
N LEU A 14 -0.62 39.64 13.99
CA LEU A 14 0.37 38.56 14.09
C LEU A 14 0.50 37.81 12.77
N LEU A 15 1.73 37.46 12.39
CA LEU A 15 2.10 36.75 11.16
C LEU A 15 2.97 35.52 11.46
N GLY A 16 2.93 34.54 10.58
CA GLY A 16 3.74 33.32 10.72
C GLY A 16 3.34 32.44 11.90
N ALA A 17 4.27 31.59 12.35
CA ALA A 17 4.07 30.72 13.50
C ALA A 17 4.05 31.52 14.81
N GLN A 18 3.02 31.34 15.62
CA GLN A 18 2.81 32.03 16.90
C GLN A 18 2.42 31.02 17.99
N THR A 19 2.65 31.39 19.24
CA THR A 19 2.10 30.68 20.40
C THR A 19 1.23 31.65 21.19
N ILE A 20 -0.07 31.39 21.24
CA ILE A 20 -1.07 32.21 21.92
C ILE A 20 -1.72 31.32 22.99
N ASP A 21 -1.66 31.72 24.24
CA ASP A 21 -2.19 30.98 25.39
C ASP A 21 -1.72 29.49 25.40
N ASN A 22 -0.43 29.24 25.13
CA ASN A 22 0.21 27.94 24.99
C ASN A 22 -0.28 27.11 23.79
N VAL A 23 -1.06 27.66 22.87
CA VAL A 23 -1.52 27.04 21.64
C VAL A 23 -0.66 27.52 20.46
N LYS A 24 -0.04 26.60 19.74
CA LYS A 24 0.69 26.93 18.51
C LYS A 24 -0.30 27.12 17.37
N VAL A 25 -0.22 28.23 16.68
CA VAL A 25 -1.06 28.63 15.54
C VAL A 25 -0.20 29.25 14.44
N TYR A 26 -0.74 29.40 13.24
CA TYR A 26 -0.04 30.03 12.11
C TYR A 26 -0.94 31.05 11.42
N PHE A 27 -0.38 32.20 11.06
CA PHE A 27 -1.03 33.28 10.30
C PHE A 27 -0.28 33.50 8.98
N ASP A 28 -1.00 33.69 7.88
CA ASP A 28 -0.40 34.04 6.60
C ASP A 28 0.19 35.45 6.56
N THR A 29 0.71 35.85 5.41
CA THR A 29 1.31 37.19 5.19
C THR A 29 0.29 38.33 5.26
N LYS A 30 -1.02 38.01 5.27
CA LYS A 30 -2.13 38.96 5.46
C LYS A 30 -2.73 38.92 6.86
N GLY A 31 -2.15 38.10 7.75
CA GLY A 31 -2.64 37.90 9.11
C GLY A 31 -3.82 36.92 9.23
N VAL A 32 -4.18 36.20 8.15
CA VAL A 32 -5.27 35.22 8.21
C VAL A 32 -4.77 33.91 8.84
N GLN A 33 -5.49 33.40 9.85
CA GLN A 33 -5.16 32.16 10.53
C GLN A 33 -5.33 30.97 9.61
N TYR A 34 -4.30 30.08 9.52
CA TYR A 34 -4.40 28.79 8.84
C TYR A 34 -5.30 27.83 9.60
N LYS A 35 -6.25 27.23 8.90
CA LYS A 35 -7.18 26.24 9.45
C LYS A 35 -7.50 25.18 8.40
N GLY A 36 -7.38 23.89 8.75
CA GLY A 36 -7.73 22.78 7.89
C GLY A 36 -6.74 22.47 6.78
N HIS A 37 -5.56 23.10 6.80
CA HIS A 37 -4.54 22.97 5.75
C HIS A 37 -3.13 22.93 6.33
N PHE A 38 -2.19 22.44 5.50
CA PHE A 38 -0.77 22.61 5.76
C PHE A 38 -0.36 24.07 5.50
N ALA A 39 0.34 24.67 6.46
CA ALA A 39 0.92 26.00 6.30
C ALA A 39 2.31 25.94 5.64
N PRO A 40 2.90 27.08 5.23
CA PRO A 40 4.24 27.15 4.64
C PRO A 40 5.36 26.59 5.51
N ASP A 41 5.15 26.46 6.82
CA ASP A 41 6.08 25.80 7.76
C ASP A 41 5.99 24.27 7.77
N HIS A 42 5.19 23.69 6.84
CA HIS A 42 4.93 22.26 6.67
C HIS A 42 4.20 21.57 7.85
N HIS A 43 3.53 22.33 8.71
CA HIS A 43 2.68 21.83 9.77
C HIS A 43 1.19 21.96 9.41
N TYR A 44 0.38 21.00 9.88
CA TYR A 44 -1.07 21.05 9.71
C TYR A 44 -1.73 21.72 10.88
N TYR A 45 -2.65 22.64 10.61
CA TYR A 45 -3.41 23.35 11.61
C TYR A 45 -4.89 22.95 11.59
N ASP A 46 -5.43 22.66 12.76
CA ASP A 46 -6.77 22.10 12.93
C ASP A 46 -7.85 22.98 12.28
N LYS A 47 -8.81 22.34 11.59
CA LYS A 47 -9.84 23.07 10.81
C LYS A 47 -10.79 23.92 11.64
N ASP A 48 -11.02 23.55 12.90
CA ASP A 48 -11.97 24.23 13.78
C ASP A 48 -11.26 25.27 14.65
N THR A 49 -10.15 24.87 15.27
CA THR A 49 -9.43 25.70 16.24
C THR A 49 -8.27 26.48 15.65
N GLY A 50 -7.67 26.00 14.55
CA GLY A 50 -6.42 26.54 14.02
C GLY A 50 -5.19 26.17 14.87
N ALA A 51 -5.30 25.26 15.83
CA ALA A 51 -4.19 24.78 16.63
C ALA A 51 -3.30 23.81 15.83
N LEU A 52 -1.99 23.81 16.11
CA LEU A 52 -1.07 22.81 15.57
C LEU A 52 -1.56 21.39 15.89
N VAL A 53 -1.64 20.56 14.88
CA VAL A 53 -2.01 19.14 15.02
C VAL A 53 -0.77 18.31 15.15
N THR A 54 -0.77 17.33 16.08
CA THR A 54 0.32 16.38 16.30
C THR A 54 -0.20 14.96 16.48
N ASP A 55 0.63 13.97 16.13
CA ASP A 55 0.46 12.52 16.38
C ASP A 55 -0.89 11.96 15.94
N ARG A 56 -1.38 12.35 14.77
CA ARG A 56 -2.64 11.81 14.19
C ARG A 56 -2.76 11.94 12.68
N LEU A 57 -3.77 11.24 12.14
CA LEU A 57 -4.21 11.40 10.75
C LEU A 57 -4.89 12.77 10.59
N VAL A 58 -4.56 13.44 9.48
CA VAL A 58 -5.17 14.70 9.04
C VAL A 58 -5.62 14.55 7.59
N LYS A 59 -6.54 15.42 7.19
CA LYS A 59 -7.05 15.46 5.84
C LYS A 59 -6.98 16.87 5.30
N ASP A 60 -6.25 17.05 4.18
CA ASP A 60 -6.16 18.30 3.44
C ASP A 60 -6.74 18.08 2.03
N GLY A 61 -7.96 18.56 1.80
CA GLY A 61 -8.74 18.22 0.62
C GLY A 61 -9.01 16.71 0.54
N SER A 62 -8.56 16.06 -0.52
CA SER A 62 -8.67 14.59 -0.70
C SER A 62 -7.50 13.81 -0.10
N LYS A 63 -6.40 14.47 0.27
CA LYS A 63 -5.18 13.85 0.78
C LYS A 63 -5.33 13.48 2.25
N GLU A 64 -4.96 12.25 2.59
CA GLU A 64 -4.86 11.77 3.97
C GLU A 64 -3.38 11.64 4.33
N SER A 65 -2.94 12.35 5.37
CA SER A 65 -1.57 12.37 5.85
C SER A 65 -1.52 12.00 7.33
N TYR A 66 -0.36 11.53 7.80
CA TYR A 66 -0.10 11.42 9.22
C TYR A 66 0.92 12.49 9.62
N VAL A 67 0.64 13.20 10.69
CA VAL A 67 1.61 14.12 11.31
C VAL A 67 2.15 13.50 12.60
N ASP A 68 3.45 13.64 12.81
CA ASP A 68 4.16 13.06 13.96
C ASP A 68 3.95 13.89 15.24
N LYS A 69 4.66 13.55 16.32
CA LYS A 69 4.56 14.23 17.62
C LYS A 69 5.03 15.67 17.58
N GLU A 70 5.86 16.01 16.63
CA GLU A 70 6.33 17.38 16.35
C GLU A 70 5.39 18.14 15.41
N GLY A 71 4.38 17.48 14.84
CA GLY A 71 3.44 18.02 13.86
C GLY A 71 3.95 18.00 12.42
N LYS A 72 5.05 17.29 12.15
CA LYS A 72 5.65 17.15 10.81
C LYS A 72 4.99 16.01 10.04
N ILE A 73 4.95 16.17 8.71
CA ILE A 73 4.49 15.12 7.79
C ILE A 73 5.37 13.88 7.95
N TYR A 74 4.71 12.73 8.18
CA TYR A 74 5.35 11.44 8.34
C TYR A 74 5.44 10.68 7.01
N ASN A 75 6.55 9.98 6.79
CA ASN A 75 6.73 9.03 5.70
C ASN A 75 7.18 7.68 6.27
N GLY A 76 6.72 6.59 5.65
CA GLY A 76 7.04 5.23 6.07
C GLY A 76 5.83 4.47 6.60
N VAL A 77 6.09 3.32 7.22
CA VAL A 77 5.05 2.47 7.82
C VAL A 77 4.69 2.98 9.21
N LYS A 78 3.42 3.12 9.48
CA LYS A 78 2.87 3.54 10.78
C LYS A 78 1.78 2.58 11.23
N ASP A 79 1.90 2.08 12.46
CA ASP A 79 0.82 1.36 13.14
C ASP A 79 -0.11 2.35 13.82
N LEU A 80 -1.39 2.25 13.54
CA LEU A 80 -2.44 3.06 14.14
C LEU A 80 -3.51 2.13 14.70
N GLY A 81 -3.38 1.78 15.98
CA GLY A 81 -4.32 0.90 16.67
C GLY A 81 -4.31 -0.54 16.18
N GLY A 82 -3.13 -1.10 15.86
CA GLY A 82 -2.95 -2.47 15.36
C GLY A 82 -3.16 -2.63 13.86
N ILE A 83 -3.43 -1.53 13.14
CA ILE A 83 -3.53 -1.52 11.68
C ILE A 83 -2.35 -0.75 11.11
N GLN A 84 -1.59 -1.41 10.22
CA GLN A 84 -0.47 -0.77 9.55
C GLN A 84 -0.91 -0.03 8.29
N TYR A 85 -0.40 1.19 8.15
CA TYR A 85 -0.54 2.06 6.98
C TYR A 85 0.83 2.47 6.47
N TYR A 86 0.92 2.80 5.19
CA TYR A 86 2.13 3.34 4.58
C TYR A 86 1.88 4.75 4.04
N PHE A 87 2.81 5.63 4.33
CA PHE A 87 2.78 7.02 3.85
C PHE A 87 3.98 7.26 2.95
N ARG A 88 3.73 7.75 1.75
CA ARG A 88 4.73 8.08 0.74
C ARG A 88 4.48 9.50 0.25
N ASP A 89 5.55 10.32 0.25
CA ASP A 89 5.46 11.74 -0.12
C ASP A 89 4.39 12.51 0.69
N GLY A 90 4.26 12.14 1.98
CA GLY A 90 3.32 12.73 2.91
C GLY A 90 1.87 12.27 2.75
N GLU A 91 1.57 11.33 1.86
CA GLU A 91 0.20 10.87 1.60
C GLU A 91 0.04 9.39 1.93
N LYS A 92 -1.11 9.01 2.51
CA LYS A 92 -1.47 7.62 2.78
C LYS A 92 -1.63 6.84 1.48
N VAL A 93 -0.85 5.79 1.32
CA VAL A 93 -0.91 4.91 0.15
C VAL A 93 -2.19 4.07 0.19
N LYS A 94 -2.92 4.07 -0.93
CA LYS A 94 -4.12 3.26 -1.15
C LYS A 94 -4.06 2.59 -2.52
N GLY A 95 -4.40 1.31 -2.59
CA GLY A 95 -4.45 0.56 -3.84
C GLY A 95 -3.10 0.40 -4.54
N ASP A 96 -2.00 0.46 -3.79
CA ASP A 96 -0.65 0.37 -4.35
C ASP A 96 0.30 -0.41 -3.42
N PHE A 97 1.47 -0.74 -3.95
CA PHE A 97 2.50 -1.47 -3.23
C PHE A 97 3.52 -0.54 -2.58
N ASP A 98 4.10 -0.98 -1.47
CA ASP A 98 5.37 -0.46 -0.97
C ASP A 98 6.52 -1.15 -1.73
N TYR A 99 7.29 -0.35 -2.47
CA TYR A 99 8.45 -0.77 -3.24
C TYR A 99 9.79 -0.41 -2.57
N SER A 100 9.75 0.13 -1.36
CA SER A 100 10.94 0.64 -0.66
C SER A 100 11.83 -0.48 -0.11
N ASN A 101 11.32 -1.70 -0.03
CA ASN A 101 11.96 -2.88 0.52
C ASN A 101 12.20 -3.97 -0.52
N SER A 102 13.09 -4.92 -0.23
CA SER A 102 13.23 -6.18 -0.99
C SER A 102 11.96 -7.05 -0.93
N ASN A 103 11.17 -6.92 0.13
CA ASN A 103 9.85 -7.52 0.27
C ASN A 103 8.78 -6.58 -0.33
N LEU A 104 7.73 -7.15 -0.87
CA LEU A 104 6.61 -6.41 -1.43
C LEU A 104 5.42 -6.49 -0.48
N TYR A 105 4.77 -5.34 -0.21
CA TYR A 105 3.59 -5.20 0.63
C TYR A 105 2.53 -4.43 -0.14
N TYR A 106 1.25 -4.75 0.04
CA TYR A 106 0.14 -4.07 -0.65
C TYR A 106 -0.80 -3.43 0.36
N TYR A 107 -1.20 -2.20 0.08
CA TYR A 107 -2.13 -1.43 0.91
C TYR A 107 -3.48 -1.32 0.22
N ASP A 108 -4.52 -1.70 0.95
CA ASP A 108 -5.90 -1.82 0.45
C ASP A 108 -6.39 -0.53 -0.22
N LYS A 109 -7.09 -0.68 -1.34
CA LYS A 109 -7.50 0.45 -2.18
C LYS A 109 -8.54 1.38 -1.54
N GLU A 110 -9.35 0.86 -0.63
CA GLU A 110 -10.41 1.66 0.04
C GLU A 110 -9.88 2.27 1.35
N THR A 111 -9.26 1.44 2.17
CA THR A 111 -8.85 1.82 3.52
C THR A 111 -7.41 2.30 3.64
N GLY A 112 -6.52 1.83 2.76
CA GLY A 112 -5.08 2.00 2.86
C GLY A 112 -4.43 1.10 3.93
N ALA A 113 -5.19 0.17 4.54
CA ALA A 113 -4.65 -0.79 5.50
C ALA A 113 -3.77 -1.82 4.81
N LEU A 114 -2.71 -2.28 5.49
CA LEU A 114 -1.88 -3.40 5.00
C LEU A 114 -2.74 -4.64 4.80
N VAL A 115 -2.70 -5.22 3.60
CA VAL A 115 -3.39 -6.48 3.30
C VAL A 115 -2.60 -7.65 3.87
N THR A 116 -3.26 -8.51 4.67
CA THR A 116 -2.65 -9.67 5.33
C THR A 116 -3.49 -10.92 5.18
N GLY A 117 -2.87 -12.10 5.13
CA GLY A 117 -3.49 -13.41 5.26
C GLY A 117 -4.51 -13.78 4.18
N LYS A 118 -4.49 -13.17 3.00
CA LYS A 118 -5.52 -13.39 1.97
C LYS A 118 -5.05 -13.19 0.55
N TYR A 119 -5.81 -13.76 -0.40
CA TYR A 119 -5.76 -13.38 -1.80
C TYR A 119 -6.37 -11.99 -2.01
N PHE A 120 -5.81 -11.24 -2.95
CA PHE A 120 -6.37 -9.98 -3.43
C PHE A 120 -6.04 -9.77 -4.91
N GLN A 121 -6.74 -8.84 -5.53
CA GLN A 121 -6.55 -8.50 -6.93
C GLN A 121 -6.08 -7.06 -7.08
N HIS A 122 -5.06 -6.85 -7.92
CA HIS A 122 -4.60 -5.54 -8.34
C HIS A 122 -4.34 -5.55 -9.86
N LYS A 123 -4.93 -4.60 -10.60
CA LYS A 123 -4.81 -4.50 -12.08
C LYS A 123 -5.02 -5.85 -12.78
N ASN A 124 -6.11 -6.55 -12.44
CA ASN A 124 -6.51 -7.86 -12.96
C ASN A 124 -5.54 -9.03 -12.64
N ASN A 125 -4.51 -8.81 -11.84
CA ASN A 125 -3.60 -9.85 -11.40
C ASN A 125 -3.91 -10.27 -9.96
N TRP A 126 -3.75 -11.58 -9.67
CA TRP A 126 -3.92 -12.14 -8.35
C TRP A 126 -2.61 -12.21 -7.59
N TYR A 127 -2.68 -11.91 -6.31
CA TYR A 127 -1.58 -11.94 -5.35
C TYR A 127 -2.05 -12.62 -4.07
N PHE A 128 -1.09 -13.05 -3.25
CA PHE A 128 -1.38 -13.50 -1.88
C PHE A 128 -0.43 -12.81 -0.90
N ALA A 129 -1.01 -12.16 0.10
CA ALA A 129 -0.28 -11.62 1.24
C ALA A 129 -0.32 -12.63 2.39
N ASN A 130 0.82 -12.99 2.96
CA ASN A 130 0.85 -13.85 4.14
C ASN A 130 0.35 -13.12 5.41
N GLY A 131 0.31 -13.79 6.56
CA GLY A 131 -0.17 -13.22 7.82
C GLY A 131 0.56 -11.93 8.27
N ASN A 132 1.80 -11.73 7.82
CA ASN A 132 2.60 -10.52 8.08
C ASN A 132 2.52 -9.49 6.93
N GLY A 133 1.63 -9.67 5.97
CA GLY A 133 1.44 -8.78 4.83
C GLY A 133 2.46 -8.93 3.69
N LYS A 134 3.47 -9.79 3.84
CA LYS A 134 4.45 -10.03 2.77
C LYS A 134 3.79 -10.75 1.60
N ILE A 135 3.95 -10.20 0.40
CA ILE A 135 3.50 -10.83 -0.85
C ILE A 135 4.35 -12.06 -1.15
N LEU A 136 3.68 -13.19 -1.36
CA LEU A 136 4.35 -14.46 -1.65
C LEU A 136 4.89 -14.49 -3.08
N THR A 137 6.02 -15.20 -3.24
CA THR A 137 6.67 -15.48 -4.52
C THR A 137 7.14 -16.93 -4.57
N GLY A 138 7.40 -17.45 -5.77
CA GLY A 138 7.85 -18.84 -5.98
C GLY A 138 6.73 -19.86 -5.79
N LYS A 139 7.14 -21.12 -5.60
CA LYS A 139 6.23 -22.23 -5.28
C LYS A 139 5.70 -22.08 -3.87
N GLN A 140 4.42 -22.21 -3.69
CA GLN A 140 3.74 -22.12 -2.40
C GLN A 140 2.70 -23.23 -2.26
N VAL A 141 2.35 -23.55 -1.01
CA VAL A 141 1.19 -24.38 -0.69
C VAL A 141 0.24 -23.54 0.16
N ILE A 142 -0.95 -23.28 -0.35
CA ILE A 142 -1.98 -22.50 0.33
C ILE A 142 -3.23 -23.35 0.39
N ASP A 143 -3.75 -23.59 1.59
CA ASP A 143 -4.91 -24.46 1.84
C ASP A 143 -4.79 -25.83 1.17
N GLY A 144 -3.58 -26.43 1.25
CA GLY A 144 -3.26 -27.73 0.65
C GLY A 144 -3.16 -27.73 -0.87
N LYS A 145 -3.21 -26.57 -1.54
CA LYS A 145 -3.09 -26.44 -2.99
C LYS A 145 -1.71 -25.88 -3.37
N HIS A 146 -1.06 -26.51 -4.35
CA HIS A 146 0.18 -26.04 -4.92
C HIS A 146 -0.09 -24.90 -5.90
N VAL A 147 0.52 -23.75 -5.67
CA VAL A 147 0.39 -22.53 -6.50
C VAL A 147 1.77 -21.95 -6.80
N TYR A 148 1.85 -21.05 -7.76
CA TYR A 148 3.09 -20.34 -8.07
C TYR A 148 2.84 -18.84 -8.25
N PHE A 149 3.71 -18.06 -7.64
CA PHE A 149 3.76 -16.62 -7.82
C PHE A 149 5.10 -16.24 -8.44
N TYR A 150 5.10 -15.39 -9.46
CA TYR A 150 6.33 -15.05 -10.16
C TYR A 150 7.37 -14.40 -9.23
N ASN A 151 8.64 -14.83 -9.40
CA ASN A 151 9.81 -14.22 -8.75
C ASN A 151 10.37 -13.09 -9.62
N ASP A 152 11.27 -12.26 -9.07
CA ASP A 152 11.97 -11.17 -9.76
C ASP A 152 13.01 -11.63 -10.78
N GLY A 153 12.93 -12.75 -11.38
CA GLY A 153 14.07 -13.24 -12.14
C GLY A 153 14.11 -12.85 -13.62
N TYR A 154 13.01 -12.76 -14.34
CA TYR A 154 13.02 -12.60 -15.80
C TYR A 154 11.91 -11.73 -16.40
N ASN A 155 11.00 -11.21 -15.58
CA ASN A 155 9.89 -10.38 -16.02
C ASN A 155 9.70 -9.20 -15.05
N TYR A 156 10.43 -8.13 -15.26
CA TYR A 156 10.21 -6.85 -14.60
C TYR A 156 8.71 -6.54 -14.57
N GLY A 157 8.17 -6.38 -13.36
CA GLY A 157 6.74 -6.05 -13.16
C GLY A 157 5.82 -7.23 -12.86
N LYS A 158 6.30 -8.48 -12.78
CA LYS A 158 5.45 -9.65 -12.45
C LYS A 158 5.63 -10.21 -11.05
N LYS A 159 6.52 -9.65 -10.23
CA LYS A 159 6.77 -10.13 -8.87
C LYS A 159 5.48 -10.29 -8.07
N GLY A 160 5.27 -11.48 -7.53
CA GLY A 160 4.11 -11.81 -6.70
C GLY A 160 2.81 -12.07 -7.47
N ILE A 161 2.77 -11.92 -8.79
CA ILE A 161 1.59 -12.29 -9.59
C ILE A 161 1.43 -13.81 -9.58
N GLN A 162 0.22 -14.29 -9.28
CA GLN A 162 -0.12 -15.72 -9.38
C GLN A 162 -0.12 -16.19 -10.83
N ALA A 163 0.54 -17.29 -11.11
CA ALA A 163 0.43 -17.98 -12.40
C ALA A 163 -0.98 -18.58 -12.52
N LYS A 164 -1.70 -18.20 -13.58
CA LYS A 164 -2.99 -18.77 -13.97
C LYS A 164 -3.01 -18.94 -15.48
N ASP A 165 -3.52 -20.07 -15.96
CA ASP A 165 -3.50 -20.45 -17.39
C ASP A 165 -2.10 -20.32 -17.99
N LYS A 166 -1.09 -20.85 -17.28
CA LYS A 166 0.32 -20.71 -17.68
C LYS A 166 1.11 -22.01 -17.50
N LEU A 167 1.87 -22.34 -18.53
CA LEU A 167 3.02 -23.24 -18.41
C LEU A 167 4.18 -22.45 -17.77
N VAL A 168 4.78 -23.02 -16.74
CA VAL A 168 5.93 -22.44 -16.03
C VAL A 168 7.05 -23.48 -16.00
N ILE A 169 8.23 -23.11 -16.47
CA ILE A 169 9.41 -23.97 -16.45
C ILE A 169 10.25 -23.60 -15.24
N LEU A 170 10.46 -24.56 -14.35
CA LEU A 170 11.25 -24.40 -13.14
C LEU A 170 12.28 -25.53 -13.05
N ASN A 171 13.57 -25.20 -13.06
CA ASN A 171 14.67 -26.17 -13.03
C ASN A 171 14.54 -27.25 -14.12
N GLY A 172 14.19 -26.86 -15.33
CA GLY A 172 14.03 -27.75 -16.48
C GLY A 172 12.76 -28.60 -16.47
N LYS A 173 11.90 -28.50 -15.47
CA LYS A 173 10.60 -29.20 -15.39
C LYS A 173 9.47 -28.25 -15.75
N THR A 174 8.50 -28.74 -16.53
CA THR A 174 7.31 -27.96 -16.94
C THR A 174 6.16 -28.24 -15.99
N TYR A 175 5.50 -27.19 -15.55
CA TYR A 175 4.30 -27.21 -14.70
C TYR A 175 3.21 -26.38 -15.35
N TYR A 176 1.95 -26.77 -15.17
CA TYR A 176 0.81 -25.96 -15.60
C TYR A 176 -0.03 -25.53 -14.42
N TYR A 177 -0.41 -24.26 -14.40
CA TYR A 177 -1.27 -23.68 -13.39
C TYR A 177 -2.62 -23.37 -14.00
N LEU A 178 -3.68 -23.96 -13.43
CA LEU A 178 -5.04 -23.95 -13.97
C LEU A 178 -5.62 -22.53 -14.09
N PRO A 179 -6.49 -22.24 -15.08
CA PRO A 179 -6.97 -20.89 -15.37
C PRO A 179 -7.77 -20.26 -14.21
N ASP A 180 -8.73 -20.98 -13.66
CA ASP A 180 -9.64 -20.41 -12.67
C ASP A 180 -9.01 -20.30 -11.28
N SER A 181 -8.39 -21.38 -10.82
CA SER A 181 -7.86 -21.48 -9.47
C SER A 181 -6.40 -21.04 -9.34
N GLY A 182 -5.59 -21.17 -10.40
CA GLY A 182 -4.14 -21.06 -10.33
C GLY A 182 -3.48 -22.25 -9.60
N ASN A 183 -4.22 -23.34 -9.32
CA ASN A 183 -3.65 -24.54 -8.74
C ASN A 183 -2.80 -25.27 -9.78
N ARG A 184 -1.73 -25.91 -9.33
CA ARG A 184 -0.91 -26.77 -10.18
C ARG A 184 -1.73 -27.95 -10.68
N ALA A 185 -1.65 -28.26 -11.97
CA ALA A 185 -2.21 -29.49 -12.54
C ALA A 185 -1.44 -30.69 -12.03
N GLU A 186 -2.15 -31.70 -11.53
CA GLU A 186 -1.59 -32.95 -10.97
C GLU A 186 -2.49 -34.12 -11.34
N ASN A 187 -1.91 -35.28 -11.68
CA ASN A 187 -2.63 -36.50 -12.07
C ASN A 187 -3.67 -36.31 -13.18
N VAL A 188 -3.35 -35.49 -14.17
CA VAL A 188 -4.31 -35.12 -15.20
C VAL A 188 -3.65 -34.97 -16.57
N THR A 189 -4.38 -35.38 -17.61
CA THR A 189 -4.01 -35.12 -19.00
C THR A 189 -4.74 -33.86 -19.49
N LEU A 190 -4.01 -32.88 -19.98
CA LEU A 190 -4.55 -31.61 -20.50
C LEU A 190 -3.87 -31.26 -21.83
N THR A 191 -4.64 -30.67 -22.74
CA THR A 191 -4.10 -30.01 -23.94
C THR A 191 -3.91 -28.53 -23.68
N VAL A 192 -2.68 -28.07 -23.70
CA VAL A 192 -2.30 -26.68 -23.47
C VAL A 192 -1.53 -26.19 -24.69
N ASN A 193 -1.98 -25.10 -25.32
CA ASN A 193 -1.38 -24.53 -26.52
C ASN A 193 -1.19 -25.55 -27.64
N HIS A 194 -2.19 -26.41 -27.92
CA HIS A 194 -2.21 -27.46 -28.91
C HIS A 194 -1.24 -28.63 -28.65
N VAL A 195 -0.62 -28.72 -27.46
CA VAL A 195 0.23 -29.84 -27.04
C VAL A 195 -0.45 -30.56 -25.89
N THR A 196 -0.55 -31.89 -25.98
CA THR A 196 -1.11 -32.73 -24.93
C THR A 196 -0.03 -33.15 -23.94
N TYR A 197 -0.28 -32.87 -22.66
CA TYR A 197 0.59 -33.20 -21.51
C TYR A 197 -0.14 -34.14 -20.56
N TYR A 198 0.60 -35.09 -20.00
CA TYR A 198 0.23 -35.73 -18.74
C TYR A 198 1.01 -35.06 -17.61
N PHE A 199 0.32 -34.48 -16.64
CA PHE A 199 0.91 -33.95 -15.42
C PHE A 199 0.85 -35.03 -14.33
N ASP A 200 2.02 -35.44 -13.83
CA ASP A 200 2.15 -36.50 -12.83
C ASP A 200 1.74 -36.01 -11.41
N ASN A 201 1.93 -36.86 -10.38
CA ASN A 201 1.64 -36.53 -8.98
C ASN A 201 2.41 -35.30 -8.47
N ASP A 202 3.60 -35.07 -8.99
CA ASP A 202 4.44 -33.93 -8.65
C ASP A 202 4.14 -32.70 -9.53
N GLY A 203 3.13 -32.82 -10.41
CA GLY A 203 2.71 -31.81 -11.36
C GLY A 203 3.71 -31.59 -12.51
N VAL A 204 4.64 -32.49 -12.72
CA VAL A 204 5.58 -32.41 -13.84
C VAL A 204 4.88 -32.84 -15.13
N GLY A 205 4.90 -32.00 -16.15
CA GLY A 205 4.28 -32.24 -17.44
C GLY A 205 5.16 -33.05 -18.36
N HIS A 206 4.61 -34.12 -18.88
CA HIS A 206 5.20 -35.02 -19.88
C HIS A 206 4.40 -34.93 -21.18
N ILE A 207 5.04 -34.61 -22.29
CA ILE A 207 4.37 -34.50 -23.59
C ILE A 207 3.93 -35.91 -24.03
N LEU A 208 2.65 -36.05 -24.34
CA LEU A 208 2.11 -37.25 -24.97
C LEU A 208 2.24 -37.09 -26.49
N ARG A 209 2.85 -38.11 -27.11
CA ARG A 209 3.01 -38.22 -28.57
C ARG A 209 1.82 -38.92 -29.22
#